data_64a8e93fbbf816908c3c7346c024fb1e
#
_entry.id   64a8e93fbbf816908c3c7346c024fb1e
#
_cell.length_a   1.000
_cell.length_b   1.000
_cell.length_c   1.000
_cell.angle_alpha   90.00
_cell.angle_beta   90.00
_cell.angle_gamma   90.00
#
_symmetry.space_group_name_H-M   'P 1'
#
loop_
_entity.id
_entity.type
_entity.pdbx_description
1 polymer ?
#
loop_
_entity_poly.entity_id
_entity_poly.type
_entity_poly.pdbx_seq_one_letter_code
_entity_poly.pdbx_strand_id
1 'polypeptide(L)'
;LSTDRRVYRRRRLTYISHRSPNMNPPTKLTPGVKQTAAEKMARVPVRFPVTTPTTRTRKPAWIRAKFPGGPEVERLKRILRENDLHTVCEEASCPNLGECFGQGTATFMILGDICTRRCPFCDVAHGRPQAIDSSEPGNLANTIARMQLRYVVITSVDRDDLRDGGARHFADCISAVREKSPDIRIETLTPDFRGRLDTAIALLS
;
A
#
# COMPACT_ATOMS: atom_id res chain seq x y z
N LEU A 1 -52.87 -29.16 -3.30
CA LEU A 1 -51.46 -28.90 -3.07
C LEU A 1 -51.03 -27.82 -4.04
N SER A 2 -51.07 -26.58 -3.55
CA SER A 2 -50.92 -25.31 -4.30
C SER A 2 -49.45 -24.91 -4.34
N THR A 3 -48.94 -24.71 -5.55
CA THR A 3 -47.65 -24.12 -5.81
C THR A 3 -47.81 -22.69 -6.23
N ASP A 4 -47.54 -21.76 -5.33
CA ASP A 4 -47.57 -20.31 -5.59
C ASP A 4 -46.18 -19.87 -6.11
N ARG A 5 -46.09 -19.59 -7.41
CA ARG A 5 -44.93 -18.99 -8.06
C ARG A 5 -45.09 -17.48 -8.10
N ARG A 6 -44.50 -16.74 -7.13
CA ARG A 6 -44.45 -15.28 -7.20
C ARG A 6 -43.43 -14.83 -8.25
N VAL A 7 -43.98 -14.20 -9.27
CA VAL A 7 -43.28 -13.57 -10.38
C VAL A 7 -42.52 -12.33 -9.87
N TYR A 8 -41.19 -12.35 -9.95
CA TYR A 8 -40.35 -11.21 -9.65
C TYR A 8 -40.35 -10.23 -10.84
N ARG A 9 -41.13 -9.18 -10.75
CA ARG A 9 -41.16 -8.08 -11.74
C ARG A 9 -39.87 -7.27 -11.63
N ARG A 10 -38.98 -7.35 -12.63
CA ARG A 10 -37.87 -6.45 -12.83
C ARG A 10 -38.37 -5.02 -13.06
N ARG A 11 -38.20 -4.15 -12.08
CA ARG A 11 -38.31 -2.69 -12.29
C ARG A 11 -37.03 -2.22 -12.96
N ARG A 12 -37.12 -1.71 -14.18
CA ARG A 12 -36.05 -0.93 -14.81
C ARG A 12 -35.91 0.39 -14.04
N LEU A 13 -34.84 0.55 -13.31
CA LEU A 13 -34.44 1.85 -12.79
C LEU A 13 -33.80 2.64 -13.94
N THR A 14 -34.53 3.62 -14.43
CA THR A 14 -33.99 4.66 -15.32
C THR A 14 -33.03 5.52 -14.52
N TYR A 15 -31.73 5.42 -14.84
CA TYR A 15 -30.69 6.25 -14.25
C TYR A 15 -30.78 7.66 -14.82
N ILE A 16 -31.34 8.59 -14.06
CA ILE A 16 -31.32 10.01 -14.40
C ILE A 16 -29.95 10.55 -14.05
N SER A 17 -29.15 10.82 -15.09
CA SER A 17 -27.86 11.46 -14.99
C SER A 17 -28.02 12.92 -14.58
N HIS A 18 -27.98 13.23 -13.31
CA HIS A 18 -27.74 14.61 -12.86
C HIS A 18 -26.24 14.93 -13.02
N ARG A 19 -25.89 15.55 -14.15
CA ARG A 19 -24.62 16.26 -14.30
C ARG A 19 -24.66 17.48 -13.39
N SER A 20 -23.92 17.46 -12.30
CA SER A 20 -23.59 18.66 -11.55
C SER A 20 -22.61 19.50 -12.36
N PRO A 21 -22.94 20.76 -12.67
CA PRO A 21 -22.02 21.67 -13.36
C PRO A 21 -21.13 22.38 -12.31
N ASN A 22 -20.09 21.71 -11.84
CA ASN A 22 -18.96 22.38 -11.21
C ASN A 22 -17.76 21.41 -11.07
N MET A 23 -17.21 21.00 -12.21
CA MET A 23 -15.88 20.41 -12.19
C MET A 23 -14.89 21.54 -12.40
N ASN A 24 -14.27 22.00 -11.31
CA ASN A 24 -13.02 22.74 -11.41
C ASN A 24 -12.07 21.91 -12.29
N PRO A 25 -11.33 22.53 -13.23
CA PRO A 25 -10.38 21.79 -14.04
C PRO A 25 -9.43 21.03 -13.11
N PRO A 26 -9.03 19.79 -13.48
CA PRO A 26 -8.16 19.00 -12.64
C PRO A 26 -6.87 19.80 -12.40
N THR A 27 -6.65 20.18 -11.15
CA THR A 27 -5.39 20.77 -10.72
C THR A 27 -4.30 19.81 -11.20
N LYS A 28 -3.35 20.30 -12.00
CA LYS A 28 -2.20 19.50 -12.45
C LYS A 28 -1.47 19.01 -11.21
N LEU A 29 -1.77 17.78 -10.79
CA LEU A 29 -1.06 17.14 -9.71
C LEU A 29 0.34 16.81 -10.23
N THR A 30 1.34 17.36 -9.58
CA THR A 30 2.74 17.04 -9.86
C THR A 30 2.99 15.56 -9.54
N PRO A 31 3.78 14.84 -10.34
CA PRO A 31 4.15 13.45 -10.07
C PRO A 31 4.82 13.33 -8.71
N GLY A 32 4.64 12.19 -8.06
CA GLY A 32 4.96 11.84 -6.69
C GLY A 32 6.09 12.61 -6.02
N VAL A 33 5.75 13.32 -4.94
CA VAL A 33 6.73 14.13 -4.20
C VAL A 33 6.98 13.49 -2.84
N LYS A 34 8.24 13.11 -2.58
CA LYS A 34 8.71 12.79 -1.21
C LYS A 34 9.00 14.11 -0.50
N GLN A 35 8.39 14.31 0.66
CA GLN A 35 8.60 15.50 1.47
C GLN A 35 9.62 15.25 2.57
N THR A 36 10.42 16.28 2.87
CA THR A 36 11.33 16.25 4.01
C THR A 36 10.60 16.28 5.35
N ALA A 37 11.26 15.85 6.42
CA ALA A 37 10.68 15.88 7.77
C ALA A 37 10.21 17.29 8.16
N ALA A 38 10.95 18.35 7.76
CA ALA A 38 10.60 19.72 8.05
C ALA A 38 9.30 20.16 7.35
N GLU A 39 9.13 19.77 6.08
CA GLU A 39 7.91 20.07 5.31
C GLU A 39 6.68 19.30 5.86
N LYS A 40 6.89 18.06 6.33
CA LYS A 40 5.83 17.29 6.99
C LYS A 40 5.41 17.94 8.31
N MET A 41 6.37 18.33 9.15
CA MET A 41 6.12 18.97 10.43
C MET A 41 5.44 20.33 10.30
N ALA A 42 5.73 21.09 9.24
CA ALA A 42 5.09 22.40 9.00
C ALA A 42 3.57 22.30 8.80
N ARG A 43 3.04 21.11 8.45
CA ARG A 43 1.62 20.86 8.19
C ARG A 43 0.86 20.29 9.41
N VAL A 44 1.57 19.93 10.48
CA VAL A 44 0.92 19.41 11.69
C VAL A 44 0.18 20.54 12.38
N PRO A 45 -1.15 20.45 12.60
CA PRO A 45 -1.94 21.53 13.15
C PRO A 45 -1.63 21.81 14.61
N VAL A 46 -1.12 20.83 15.34
CA VAL A 46 -0.75 20.96 16.76
C VAL A 46 0.75 21.20 16.85
N ARG A 47 1.12 22.39 17.28
CA ARG A 47 2.53 22.75 17.54
C ARG A 47 2.82 22.48 19.01
N PHE A 48 3.45 21.36 19.28
CA PHE A 48 4.10 21.18 20.57
C PHE A 48 5.40 22.00 20.60
N PRO A 49 5.68 22.76 21.68
CA PRO A 49 6.97 23.42 21.80
C PRO A 49 8.06 22.33 21.89
N VAL A 50 8.75 22.12 20.79
CA VAL A 50 9.91 21.23 20.77
C VAL A 50 11.09 22.01 21.35
N THR A 51 11.36 21.81 22.61
CA THR A 51 12.64 22.21 23.21
C THR A 51 13.71 21.31 22.59
N THR A 52 14.38 21.80 21.56
CA THR A 52 15.56 21.11 21.01
C THR A 52 16.65 21.12 22.10
N PRO A 53 17.08 19.96 22.59
CA PRO A 53 18.18 19.93 23.54
C PRO A 53 19.42 20.51 22.83
N THR A 54 20.07 21.46 23.47
CA THR A 54 21.27 22.17 22.99
C THR A 54 22.47 21.24 22.77
N THR A 55 22.46 20.05 23.38
CA THR A 55 23.49 19.02 23.21
C THR A 55 22.86 17.74 22.68
N ARG A 56 23.31 17.29 21.50
CA ARG A 56 22.97 15.96 20.97
C ARG A 56 23.61 14.90 21.87
N THR A 57 22.82 14.30 22.76
CA THR A 57 23.24 13.13 23.52
C THR A 57 23.55 11.97 22.57
N ARG A 58 24.66 11.29 22.79
CA ARG A 58 25.04 10.09 22.02
C ARG A 58 23.99 9.01 22.26
N LYS A 59 23.48 8.41 21.17
CA LYS A 59 22.52 7.31 21.29
C LYS A 59 23.11 6.17 22.14
N PRO A 60 22.35 5.55 23.04
CA PRO A 60 22.78 4.38 23.79
C PRO A 60 23.26 3.26 22.88
N ALA A 61 24.23 2.45 23.36
CA ALA A 61 24.88 1.42 22.55
C ALA A 61 23.89 0.34 22.05
N TRP A 62 22.77 0.14 22.74
CA TRP A 62 21.73 -0.82 22.32
C TRP A 62 20.85 -0.31 21.19
N ILE A 63 20.81 1.01 20.91
CA ILE A 63 20.13 1.58 19.73
C ILE A 63 21.13 1.54 18.55
N ARG A 64 21.50 0.35 18.11
CA ARG A 64 22.31 0.16 16.91
C ARG A 64 21.59 -0.80 15.99
N ALA A 65 21.08 -0.30 14.87
CA ALA A 65 20.66 -1.15 13.77
C ALA A 65 21.92 -1.80 13.15
N LYS A 66 21.82 -3.07 12.79
CA LYS A 66 22.81 -3.71 11.93
C LYS A 66 22.82 -2.99 10.58
N PHE A 67 23.97 -2.98 9.91
CA PHE A 67 24.05 -2.41 8.57
C PHE A 67 23.02 -3.09 7.65
N PRO A 68 22.10 -2.35 7.02
CA PRO A 68 21.01 -2.94 6.25
C PRO A 68 21.45 -3.36 4.84
N GLY A 69 22.69 -3.75 4.66
CA GLY A 69 23.28 -4.17 3.41
C GLY A 69 23.85 -5.59 3.48
N GLY A 70 24.21 -6.12 2.33
CA GLY A 70 24.83 -7.43 2.18
C GLY A 70 24.43 -8.08 0.85
N PRO A 71 25.14 -9.15 0.42
CA PRO A 71 24.91 -9.79 -0.87
C PRO A 71 23.44 -10.25 -1.04
N GLU A 72 22.83 -10.74 0.02
CA GLU A 72 21.44 -11.19 0.01
C GLU A 72 20.47 -10.02 -0.17
N VAL A 73 20.69 -8.92 0.52
CA VAL A 73 19.87 -7.71 0.37
C VAL A 73 19.93 -7.19 -1.07
N GLU A 74 21.13 -7.14 -1.64
CA GLU A 74 21.33 -6.68 -3.02
C GLU A 74 20.68 -7.65 -4.03
N ARG A 75 20.75 -8.95 -3.77
CA ARG A 75 20.05 -9.97 -4.56
C ARG A 75 18.54 -9.72 -4.55
N LEU A 76 17.96 -9.53 -3.37
CA LEU A 76 16.51 -9.33 -3.21
C LEU A 76 16.06 -8.01 -3.83
N LYS A 77 16.80 -6.93 -3.64
CA LYS A 77 16.55 -5.64 -4.31
C LYS A 77 16.55 -5.78 -5.84
N ARG A 78 17.48 -6.54 -6.40
CA ARG A 78 17.51 -6.78 -7.85
C ARG A 78 16.25 -7.52 -8.32
N ILE A 79 15.82 -8.57 -7.59
CA ILE A 79 14.57 -9.28 -7.89
C ILE A 79 13.36 -8.34 -7.89
N LEU A 80 13.29 -7.42 -6.93
CA LEU A 80 12.22 -6.42 -6.85
C LEU A 80 12.22 -5.51 -8.08
N ARG A 81 13.38 -4.98 -8.49
CA ARG A 81 13.51 -4.12 -9.68
C ARG A 81 13.14 -4.83 -10.97
N GLU A 82 13.56 -6.12 -11.13
CA GLU A 82 13.24 -6.94 -12.29
C GLU A 82 11.73 -7.18 -12.47
N ASN A 83 10.95 -7.05 -11.41
CA ASN A 83 9.51 -7.31 -11.41
C ASN A 83 8.66 -6.03 -11.17
N ASP A 84 9.29 -4.86 -11.20
CA ASP A 84 8.65 -3.54 -10.98
C ASP A 84 7.81 -3.49 -9.69
N LEU A 85 8.38 -4.03 -8.60
CA LEU A 85 7.72 -4.10 -7.30
C LEU A 85 8.35 -3.18 -6.28
N HIS A 86 7.50 -2.69 -5.38
CA HIS A 86 7.86 -1.78 -4.31
C HIS A 86 7.75 -2.46 -2.94
N THR A 87 8.66 -2.12 -2.02
CA THR A 87 8.58 -2.55 -0.62
C THR A 87 8.57 -1.34 0.29
N VAL A 88 7.75 -1.38 1.33
CA VAL A 88 7.79 -0.38 2.40
C VAL A 88 9.16 -0.32 3.05
N CYS A 89 9.87 -1.45 3.09
CA CYS A 89 11.22 -1.53 3.64
C CYS A 89 12.22 -0.61 2.94
N GLU A 90 12.06 -0.42 1.61
CA GLU A 90 12.88 0.51 0.83
C GLU A 90 12.31 1.92 0.84
N GLU A 91 10.99 2.07 0.58
CA GLU A 91 10.34 3.38 0.48
C GLU A 91 10.39 4.16 1.79
N ALA A 92 10.24 3.49 2.93
CA ALA A 92 10.35 4.10 4.26
C ALA A 92 11.78 4.12 4.83
N SER A 93 12.79 3.77 4.04
CA SER A 93 14.20 3.71 4.49
C SER A 93 14.38 2.93 5.81
N CYS A 94 13.75 1.76 5.90
CA CYS A 94 13.67 0.97 7.13
C CYS A 94 15.06 0.47 7.54
N PRO A 95 15.53 0.73 8.78
CA PRO A 95 16.84 0.28 9.26
C PRO A 95 16.92 -1.24 9.46
N ASN A 96 15.78 -1.93 9.52
CA ASN A 96 15.70 -3.36 9.78
C ASN A 96 15.64 -4.21 8.49
N LEU A 97 15.68 -3.58 7.32
CA LEU A 97 15.53 -4.23 6.01
C LEU A 97 16.44 -5.47 5.89
N GLY A 98 17.72 -5.34 6.23
CA GLY A 98 18.68 -6.45 6.12
C GLY A 98 18.36 -7.63 7.04
N GLU A 99 17.83 -7.38 8.22
CA GLU A 99 17.42 -8.42 9.17
C GLU A 99 16.15 -9.13 8.70
N CYS A 100 15.12 -8.37 8.32
CA CYS A 100 13.85 -8.92 7.83
C CYS A 100 14.06 -9.79 6.59
N PHE A 101 14.79 -9.29 5.60
CA PHE A 101 15.09 -10.03 4.39
C PHE A 101 15.89 -11.30 4.68
N GLY A 102 16.88 -11.23 5.56
CA GLY A 102 17.67 -12.40 5.99
C GLY A 102 16.86 -13.46 6.76
N GLN A 103 15.71 -13.08 7.34
CA GLN A 103 14.78 -13.99 8.03
C GLN A 103 13.65 -14.50 7.12
N GLY A 104 13.64 -14.16 5.85
CA GLY A 104 12.60 -14.54 4.90
C GLY A 104 11.27 -13.82 5.13
N THR A 105 11.34 -12.54 5.54
CA THR A 105 10.20 -11.65 5.75
C THR A 105 10.35 -10.39 4.92
N ALA A 106 9.29 -9.98 4.23
CA ALA A 106 9.24 -8.71 3.50
C ALA A 106 7.85 -8.06 3.59
N THR A 107 7.81 -6.74 3.48
CA THR A 107 6.57 -5.96 3.42
C THR A 107 6.47 -5.34 2.03
N PHE A 108 5.56 -5.86 1.22
CA PHE A 108 5.28 -5.33 -0.12
C PHE A 108 4.25 -4.21 -0.05
N MET A 109 4.45 -3.22 -0.91
CA MET A 109 3.52 -2.13 -1.11
C MET A 109 2.95 -2.25 -2.51
N ILE A 110 1.65 -2.53 -2.61
CA ILE A 110 0.92 -2.71 -3.86
C ILE A 110 0.17 -1.42 -4.26
N LEU A 111 -0.40 -1.41 -5.47
CA LEU A 111 -1.10 -0.27 -6.07
C LEU A 111 -0.17 0.90 -6.44
N GLY A 112 1.14 0.60 -6.59
CA GLY A 112 2.16 1.56 -6.96
C GLY A 112 2.88 2.22 -5.77
N ASP A 113 3.65 3.25 -6.06
CA ASP A 113 4.53 3.96 -5.12
C ASP A 113 4.06 5.39 -4.78
N ILE A 114 2.92 5.82 -5.35
CA ILE A 114 2.38 7.17 -5.16
C ILE A 114 1.03 7.09 -4.46
N CYS A 115 0.96 7.67 -3.27
CA CYS A 115 -0.25 7.71 -2.45
C CYS A 115 -1.11 8.94 -2.77
N THR A 116 -2.44 8.81 -2.74
CA THR A 116 -3.35 9.97 -2.86
C THR A 116 -3.37 10.84 -1.61
N ARG A 117 -2.88 10.34 -0.47
CA ARG A 117 -2.89 11.03 0.83
C ARG A 117 -1.51 11.50 1.27
N ARG A 118 -1.50 12.47 2.19
CA ARG A 118 -0.30 13.13 2.72
C ARG A 118 -0.22 12.99 4.23
N CYS A 119 -0.03 11.79 4.73
CA CYS A 119 0.10 11.56 6.16
C CYS A 119 1.42 12.16 6.68
N PRO A 120 1.41 12.92 7.79
CA PRO A 120 2.62 13.63 8.26
C PRO A 120 3.72 12.69 8.75
N PHE A 121 3.39 11.49 9.15
CA PHE A 121 4.32 10.45 9.62
C PHE A 121 4.81 9.51 8.51
N CYS A 122 4.20 9.55 7.31
CA CYS A 122 4.49 8.61 6.23
C CYS A 122 5.59 9.17 5.29
N ASP A 123 6.51 8.30 4.89
CA ASP A 123 7.62 8.66 3.99
C ASP A 123 7.37 8.30 2.53
N VAL A 124 6.23 7.66 2.24
CA VAL A 124 5.81 7.31 0.88
C VAL A 124 5.52 8.57 0.07
N ALA A 125 5.89 8.55 -1.20
CA ALA A 125 5.60 9.64 -2.13
C ALA A 125 4.09 9.85 -2.29
N HIS A 126 3.67 11.09 -2.50
CA HIS A 126 2.26 11.41 -2.68
C HIS A 126 2.04 12.23 -3.95
N GLY A 127 0.84 12.13 -4.51
CA GLY A 127 0.50 12.83 -5.74
C GLY A 127 -0.67 12.18 -6.46
N ARG A 128 -0.57 12.16 -7.78
CA ARG A 128 -1.52 11.45 -8.64
C ARG A 128 -0.95 10.08 -8.99
N PRO A 129 -1.53 8.98 -8.49
CA PRO A 129 -1.10 7.64 -8.83
C PRO A 129 -1.28 7.36 -10.33
N GLN A 130 -0.51 6.43 -10.83
CA GLN A 130 -0.69 5.90 -12.18
C GLN A 130 -1.87 4.92 -12.25
N ALA A 131 -2.20 4.47 -13.46
CA ALA A 131 -3.18 3.39 -13.61
C ALA A 131 -2.73 2.13 -12.89
N ILE A 132 -3.70 1.31 -12.46
CA ILE A 132 -3.41 0.03 -11.84
C ILE A 132 -2.68 -0.87 -12.86
N ASP A 133 -1.58 -1.46 -12.43
CA ASP A 133 -0.90 -2.51 -13.19
C ASP A 133 -1.62 -3.85 -12.99
N SER A 134 -2.26 -4.36 -14.02
CA SER A 134 -2.95 -5.65 -13.99
C SER A 134 -1.99 -6.85 -13.84
N SER A 135 -0.70 -6.67 -14.08
CA SER A 135 0.33 -7.71 -13.94
C SER A 135 0.89 -7.78 -12.51
N GLU A 136 0.68 -6.76 -11.67
CA GLU A 136 1.21 -6.68 -10.31
C GLU A 136 0.88 -7.92 -9.45
N PRO A 137 -0.35 -8.48 -9.43
CA PRO A 137 -0.65 -9.68 -8.66
C PRO A 137 0.21 -10.88 -9.03
N GLY A 138 0.39 -11.14 -10.34
CA GLY A 138 1.25 -12.20 -10.84
C GLY A 138 2.73 -11.96 -10.55
N ASN A 139 3.20 -10.74 -10.73
CA ASN A 139 4.57 -10.34 -10.44
C ASN A 139 4.88 -10.50 -8.95
N LEU A 140 3.96 -10.06 -8.07
CA LEU A 140 4.05 -10.20 -6.63
C LEU A 140 4.18 -11.67 -6.22
N ALA A 141 3.26 -12.53 -6.70
CA ALA A 141 3.26 -13.96 -6.37
C ALA A 141 4.55 -14.65 -6.82
N ASN A 142 5.02 -14.38 -8.05
CA ASN A 142 6.26 -14.91 -8.58
C ASN A 142 7.48 -14.46 -7.78
N THR A 143 7.51 -13.19 -7.39
CA THR A 143 8.61 -12.60 -6.63
C THR A 143 8.69 -13.20 -5.22
N ILE A 144 7.57 -13.32 -4.53
CA ILE A 144 7.49 -13.96 -3.20
C ILE A 144 8.02 -15.40 -3.26
N ALA A 145 7.61 -16.17 -4.27
CA ALA A 145 8.09 -17.53 -4.48
C ALA A 145 9.61 -17.58 -4.76
N ARG A 146 10.13 -16.71 -5.64
CA ARG A 146 11.58 -16.60 -5.95
C ARG A 146 12.42 -16.16 -4.75
N MET A 147 11.86 -15.32 -3.88
CA MET A 147 12.52 -14.88 -2.65
C MET A 147 12.48 -15.94 -1.55
N GLN A 148 11.69 -17.00 -1.71
CA GLN A 148 11.51 -18.08 -0.74
C GLN A 148 11.08 -17.55 0.65
N LEU A 149 10.16 -16.58 0.65
CA LEU A 149 9.67 -15.98 1.88
C LEU A 149 8.79 -16.97 2.65
N ARG A 150 8.87 -16.89 3.97
CA ARG A 150 8.03 -17.65 4.90
C ARG A 150 6.87 -16.83 5.45
N TYR A 151 7.06 -15.53 5.44
CA TYR A 151 6.10 -14.56 5.95
C TYR A 151 6.12 -13.31 5.06
N VAL A 152 4.96 -12.86 4.66
CA VAL A 152 4.82 -11.64 3.86
C VAL A 152 3.76 -10.74 4.45
N VAL A 153 4.08 -9.46 4.54
CA VAL A 153 3.10 -8.41 4.79
C VAL A 153 2.75 -7.76 3.46
N ILE A 154 1.47 -7.63 3.16
CA ILE A 154 0.96 -6.92 2.00
C ILE A 154 0.24 -5.68 2.50
N THR A 155 0.71 -4.52 2.08
CA THR A 155 0.08 -3.23 2.32
C THR A 155 -0.06 -2.47 1.01
N SER A 156 -0.70 -1.31 1.04
CA SER A 156 -0.89 -0.50 -0.17
C SER A 156 -0.71 0.98 0.11
N VAL A 157 -0.52 1.74 -0.95
CA VAL A 157 -0.81 3.18 -0.94
C VAL A 157 -2.33 3.40 -0.88
N ASP A 158 -2.78 4.54 -0.37
CA ASP A 158 -4.19 4.92 -0.49
C ASP A 158 -4.53 5.29 -1.93
N ARG A 159 -5.63 4.75 -2.43
CA ARG A 159 -6.15 4.96 -3.78
C ARG A 159 -7.56 5.52 -3.73
N ASP A 160 -7.69 6.71 -3.12
CA ASP A 160 -8.99 7.42 -3.03
C ASP A 160 -9.57 7.80 -4.41
N ASP A 161 -8.76 7.74 -5.45
CA ASP A 161 -9.12 7.92 -6.86
C ASP A 161 -9.91 6.74 -7.43
N LEU A 162 -9.81 5.54 -6.84
CA LEU A 162 -10.53 4.34 -7.27
C LEU A 162 -11.88 4.22 -6.58
N ARG A 163 -12.85 3.62 -7.29
CA ARG A 163 -14.24 3.47 -6.79
C ARG A 163 -14.34 2.57 -5.56
N ASP A 164 -13.50 1.54 -5.48
CA ASP A 164 -13.42 0.57 -4.39
C ASP A 164 -12.24 0.83 -3.44
N GLY A 165 -11.49 1.91 -3.66
CA GLY A 165 -10.27 2.22 -2.90
C GLY A 165 -9.12 1.24 -3.13
N GLY A 166 -9.20 0.40 -4.17
CA GLY A 166 -8.20 -0.61 -4.50
C GLY A 166 -8.47 -1.99 -3.88
N ALA A 167 -9.63 -2.21 -3.25
CA ALA A 167 -9.95 -3.45 -2.55
C ALA A 167 -9.93 -4.69 -3.48
N ARG A 168 -10.42 -4.56 -4.71
CA ARG A 168 -10.38 -5.66 -5.70
C ARG A 168 -8.95 -6.07 -6.01
N HIS A 169 -8.10 -5.11 -6.30
CA HIS A 169 -6.70 -5.39 -6.62
C HIS A 169 -5.95 -6.00 -5.42
N PHE A 170 -6.29 -5.57 -4.22
CA PHE A 170 -5.75 -6.16 -2.99
C PHE A 170 -6.13 -7.64 -2.87
N ALA A 171 -7.40 -7.98 -3.12
CA ALA A 171 -7.90 -9.35 -3.13
C ALA A 171 -7.22 -10.19 -4.22
N ASP A 172 -7.04 -9.66 -5.42
CA ASP A 172 -6.38 -10.32 -6.55
C ASP A 172 -4.91 -10.64 -6.19
N CYS A 173 -4.19 -9.72 -5.54
CA CYS A 173 -2.84 -9.94 -5.05
C CYS A 173 -2.77 -11.08 -4.01
N ILE A 174 -3.66 -11.09 -3.03
CA ILE A 174 -3.71 -12.15 -2.00
C ILE A 174 -3.99 -13.50 -2.65
N SER A 175 -4.96 -13.57 -3.56
CA SER A 175 -5.34 -14.79 -4.28
C SER A 175 -4.18 -15.35 -5.09
N ALA A 176 -3.50 -14.50 -5.86
CA ALA A 176 -2.33 -14.91 -6.64
C ALA A 176 -1.19 -15.45 -5.77
N VAL A 177 -0.94 -14.82 -4.61
CA VAL A 177 0.09 -15.29 -3.66
C VAL A 177 -0.33 -16.63 -3.05
N ARG A 178 -1.60 -16.82 -2.67
CA ARG A 178 -2.11 -18.08 -2.13
C ARG A 178 -2.01 -19.22 -3.13
N GLU A 179 -2.34 -18.96 -4.39
CA GLU A 179 -2.24 -19.96 -5.46
C GLU A 179 -0.79 -20.41 -5.68
N LYS A 180 0.15 -19.47 -5.70
CA LYS A 180 1.57 -19.75 -5.97
C LYS A 180 2.33 -20.32 -4.77
N SER A 181 1.97 -19.89 -3.56
CA SER A 181 2.65 -20.21 -2.30
C SER A 181 1.61 -20.50 -1.20
N PRO A 182 0.95 -21.68 -1.22
CA PRO A 182 -0.18 -21.98 -0.32
C PRO A 182 0.21 -21.99 1.17
N ASP A 183 1.45 -22.34 1.49
CA ASP A 183 1.92 -22.47 2.89
C ASP A 183 2.46 -21.16 3.49
N ILE A 184 2.57 -20.09 2.68
CA ILE A 184 3.10 -18.82 3.17
C ILE A 184 2.13 -18.15 4.14
N ARG A 185 2.66 -17.54 5.19
CA ARG A 185 1.87 -16.68 6.07
C ARG A 185 1.73 -15.31 5.45
N ILE A 186 0.49 -14.87 5.24
CA ILE A 186 0.17 -13.54 4.73
C ILE A 186 -0.47 -12.74 5.84
N GLU A 187 0.13 -11.60 6.15
CA GLU A 187 -0.48 -10.52 6.93
C GLU A 187 -0.90 -9.41 5.97
N THR A 188 -2.04 -8.81 6.23
CA THR A 188 -2.52 -7.68 5.44
C THR A 188 -2.64 -6.44 6.32
N LEU A 189 -2.02 -5.34 5.88
CA LEU A 189 -2.20 -4.02 6.48
C LEU A 189 -3.00 -3.19 5.48
N THR A 190 -4.32 -3.22 5.63
CA THR A 190 -5.25 -2.58 4.71
C THR A 190 -5.42 -1.09 5.01
N PRO A 191 -5.65 -0.24 3.99
CA PRO A 191 -6.10 1.13 4.20
C PRO A 191 -7.56 1.14 4.70
N ASP A 192 -8.07 2.33 5.03
CA ASP A 192 -9.47 2.51 5.43
C ASP A 192 -10.47 2.49 4.25
N PHE A 193 -9.98 2.28 3.03
CA PHE A 193 -10.73 2.31 1.77
C PHE A 193 -11.67 3.52 1.65
N ARG A 194 -11.33 4.62 2.32
CA ARG A 194 -12.15 5.84 2.41
C ARG A 194 -13.57 5.56 2.91
N GLY A 195 -13.69 4.72 3.93
CA GLY A 195 -14.96 4.34 4.56
C GLY A 195 -15.82 3.35 3.78
N ARG A 196 -15.31 2.73 2.69
CA ARG A 196 -16.03 1.71 1.91
C ARG A 196 -15.79 0.30 2.45
N LEU A 197 -15.82 0.15 3.77
CA LEU A 197 -15.46 -1.08 4.45
C LEU A 197 -16.32 -2.28 4.05
N ASP A 198 -17.62 -2.11 3.90
CA ASP A 198 -18.52 -3.21 3.50
C ASP A 198 -18.15 -3.78 2.13
N THR A 199 -17.84 -2.90 1.17
CA THR A 199 -17.37 -3.31 -0.16
C THR A 199 -16.02 -4.00 -0.08
N ALA A 200 -15.10 -3.48 0.72
CA ALA A 200 -13.77 -4.05 0.88
C ALA A 200 -13.83 -5.43 1.55
N ILE A 201 -14.59 -5.58 2.62
CA ILE A 201 -14.80 -6.86 3.32
C ILE A 201 -15.37 -7.90 2.34
N ALA A 202 -16.40 -7.56 1.58
CA ALA A 202 -17.00 -8.47 0.61
C ALA A 202 -16.04 -8.93 -0.51
N LEU A 203 -14.97 -8.18 -0.78
CA LEU A 203 -13.95 -8.52 -1.78
C LEU A 203 -12.78 -9.31 -1.19
N LEU A 204 -12.48 -9.10 0.10
CA LEU A 204 -11.33 -9.69 0.79
C LEU A 204 -11.68 -10.99 1.55
N SER A 205 -12.98 -11.29 1.72
CA SER A 205 -13.48 -12.53 2.35
C SER A 205 -13.61 -13.66 1.34
#